data_6a4c9c5ff68cd5406b0dac611aeffd9c
#
_entry.id   6a4c9c5ff68cd5406b0dac611aeffd9c
#
_cell.length_a   1.000
_cell.length_b   1.000
_cell.length_c   1.000
_cell.angle_alpha   90.00
_cell.angle_beta   90.00
_cell.angle_gamma   90.00
#
_symmetry.space_group_name_H-M   'P 1'
#
loop_
_entity.id
_entity.type
_entity.pdbx_description
1 polymer ?
#
loop_
_entity_poly.entity_id
_entity_poly.type
_entity_poly.pdbx_seq_one_letter_code
_entity_poly.pdbx_strand_id
1 'polypeptide(L)'
;MSKERFFKGTFLLTSAGLISRIMGFFYRIFLSHTIGAEGIGLYQLVVPLQHLVLATTTFGIQTSLSHLISSHTALGEKKEAQDCFRIGTFLALFLSGMAAWSIFTFSDFFAVQILKEPATESLIRLLALSFPFASVHLC
;
A
#
# COMPACT_ATOMS: atom_id res chain seq x y z
N MET A 1 -23.44 -21.95 1.53
CA MET A 1 -23.10 -21.01 0.42
C MET A 1 -23.24 -21.77 -0.88
N SER A 2 -24.05 -21.28 -1.82
CA SER A 2 -24.22 -21.98 -3.10
C SER A 2 -22.93 -21.85 -3.93
N LYS A 3 -22.48 -22.95 -4.55
CA LYS A 3 -21.28 -23.00 -5.42
C LYS A 3 -21.30 -21.89 -6.47
N GLU A 4 -22.48 -21.55 -7.00
CA GLU A 4 -22.64 -20.46 -7.97
C GLU A 4 -22.21 -19.07 -7.45
N ARG A 5 -22.52 -18.74 -6.19
CA ARG A 5 -22.09 -17.44 -5.60
C ARG A 5 -20.58 -17.37 -5.43
N PHE A 6 -19.98 -18.50 -5.07
CA PHE A 6 -18.52 -18.59 -4.96
C PHE A 6 -17.85 -18.39 -6.33
N PHE A 7 -18.31 -19.11 -7.35
CA PHE A 7 -17.76 -18.97 -8.71
C PHE A 7 -17.94 -17.56 -9.29
N LYS A 8 -19.12 -16.94 -9.10
CA LYS A 8 -19.38 -15.56 -9.53
C LYS A 8 -18.45 -14.56 -8.83
N GLY A 9 -18.27 -14.70 -7.51
CA GLY A 9 -17.37 -13.85 -6.75
C GLY A 9 -15.90 -13.98 -7.20
N THR A 10 -15.44 -15.23 -7.36
CA THR A 10 -14.07 -15.49 -7.83
C THR A 10 -13.84 -14.95 -9.25
N PHE A 11 -14.79 -15.17 -10.16
CA PHE A 11 -14.71 -14.65 -11.53
C PHE A 11 -14.68 -13.12 -11.56
N LEU A 12 -15.52 -12.46 -10.76
CA LEU A 12 -15.55 -11.00 -10.66
C LEU A 12 -14.21 -10.45 -10.15
N LEU A 13 -13.66 -11.02 -9.08
CA LEU A 13 -12.38 -10.61 -8.53
C LEU A 13 -11.22 -10.82 -9.50
N THR A 14 -11.20 -11.98 -10.18
CA THR A 14 -10.17 -12.27 -11.19
C THR A 14 -10.24 -11.30 -12.37
N SER A 15 -11.46 -11.03 -12.85
CA SER A 15 -11.68 -10.09 -13.97
C SER A 15 -11.26 -8.67 -13.57
N ALA A 16 -11.63 -8.20 -12.38
CA ALA A 16 -11.21 -6.91 -11.85
C ALA A 16 -9.69 -6.81 -11.73
N GLY A 17 -9.04 -7.86 -11.22
CA GLY A 17 -7.58 -7.94 -11.14
C GLY A 17 -6.89 -7.89 -12.50
N LEU A 18 -7.46 -8.56 -13.50
CA LEU A 18 -6.93 -8.54 -14.87
C LEU A 18 -7.05 -7.16 -15.50
N ILE A 19 -8.23 -6.52 -15.36
CA ILE A 19 -8.46 -5.15 -15.85
C ILE A 19 -7.47 -4.18 -15.20
N SER A 20 -7.27 -4.26 -13.89
CA SER A 20 -6.32 -3.41 -13.16
C SER A 20 -4.88 -3.58 -13.68
N ARG A 21 -4.48 -4.81 -14.01
CA ARG A 21 -3.14 -5.08 -14.58
C ARG A 21 -2.99 -4.49 -15.98
N ILE A 22 -4.00 -4.61 -16.82
CA ILE A 22 -4.01 -4.02 -18.16
C ILE A 22 -3.93 -2.49 -18.06
N MET A 23 -4.73 -1.87 -17.20
CA MET A 23 -4.67 -0.43 -16.96
C MET A 23 -3.29 0.00 -16.45
N GLY A 24 -2.69 -0.76 -15.52
CA GLY A 24 -1.34 -0.50 -15.03
C GLY A 24 -0.26 -0.59 -16.13
N PHE A 25 -0.43 -1.51 -17.08
CA PHE A 25 0.46 -1.61 -18.25
C PHE A 25 0.37 -0.35 -19.12
N PHE A 26 -0.82 0.08 -19.50
CA PHE A 26 -1.02 1.32 -20.27
C PHE A 26 -0.51 2.56 -19.52
N TYR A 27 -0.75 2.62 -18.22
CA TYR A 27 -0.24 3.70 -17.37
C TYR A 27 1.30 3.79 -17.42
N ARG A 28 2.01 2.64 -17.38
CA ARG A 28 3.47 2.62 -17.48
C ARG A 28 3.97 3.09 -18.85
N ILE A 29 3.29 2.71 -19.92
CA ILE A 29 3.64 3.19 -21.28
C ILE A 29 3.46 4.71 -21.35
N PHE A 30 2.32 5.22 -20.88
CA PHE A 30 2.04 6.66 -20.82
C PHE A 30 3.11 7.39 -20.01
N LEU A 31 3.44 6.88 -18.84
CA LEU A 31 4.44 7.46 -17.96
C LEU A 31 5.82 7.49 -18.64
N SER A 32 6.20 6.41 -19.33
CA SER A 32 7.45 6.32 -20.09
C SER A 32 7.58 7.41 -21.15
N HIS A 33 6.50 7.70 -21.85
CA HIS A 33 6.48 8.77 -22.85
C HIS A 33 6.51 10.17 -22.25
N THR A 34 5.98 10.33 -21.03
CA THR A 34 5.85 11.65 -20.38
C THR A 34 7.11 12.07 -19.63
N ILE A 35 7.69 11.17 -18.82
CA ILE A 35 8.84 11.47 -17.96
C ILE A 35 10.17 10.89 -18.47
N GLY A 36 10.11 10.14 -19.57
CA GLY A 36 11.29 9.52 -20.18
C GLY A 36 11.83 8.31 -19.42
N ALA A 37 12.83 7.66 -20.00
CA ALA A 37 13.43 6.45 -19.43
C ALA A 37 14.17 6.72 -18.11
N GLU A 38 14.81 7.87 -17.97
CA GLU A 38 15.51 8.27 -16.75
C GLU A 38 14.55 8.44 -15.58
N GLY A 39 13.45 9.18 -15.78
CA GLY A 39 12.44 9.39 -14.75
C GLY A 39 11.77 8.10 -14.30
N ILE A 40 11.51 7.15 -15.23
CA ILE A 40 11.01 5.82 -14.87
C ILE A 40 12.06 5.03 -14.08
N GLY A 41 13.33 5.12 -14.45
CA GLY A 41 14.42 4.49 -13.71
C GLY A 41 14.45 4.94 -12.26
N LEU A 42 14.40 6.24 -12.01
CA LEU A 42 14.34 6.82 -10.66
C LEU A 42 13.10 6.36 -9.89
N TYR A 43 11.93 6.36 -10.53
CA TYR A 43 10.70 5.87 -9.93
C TYR A 43 10.80 4.39 -9.52
N GLN A 44 11.36 3.53 -10.38
CA GLN A 44 11.52 2.11 -10.09
C GLN A 44 12.53 1.82 -8.97
N LEU A 45 13.51 2.70 -8.74
CA LEU A 45 14.42 2.59 -7.60
C LEU A 45 13.70 2.83 -6.26
N VAL A 46 12.72 3.74 -6.25
CA VAL A 46 12.01 4.13 -5.02
C VAL A 46 10.86 3.19 -4.68
N VAL A 47 10.24 2.53 -5.68
CA VAL A 47 9.11 1.61 -5.49
C VAL A 47 9.41 0.44 -4.53
N PRO A 48 10.55 -0.27 -4.60
CA PRO A 48 10.88 -1.32 -3.63
C PRO A 48 10.97 -0.81 -2.19
N LEU A 49 11.53 0.39 -1.99
CA LEU A 49 11.58 1.03 -0.68
C LEU A 49 10.17 1.29 -0.14
N GLN A 50 9.29 1.82 -0.97
CA GLN A 50 7.88 2.04 -0.62
C GLN A 50 7.19 0.73 -0.21
N HIS A 51 7.35 -0.34 -0.98
CA HIS A 51 6.77 -1.64 -0.66
C HIS A 51 7.32 -2.23 0.63
N LEU A 52 8.62 -2.08 0.90
CA LEU A 52 9.24 -2.54 2.14
C LEU A 52 8.62 -1.85 3.35
N VAL A 53 8.42 -0.55 3.28
CA VAL A 53 7.82 0.24 4.37
C VAL A 53 6.37 -0.14 4.58
N LEU A 54 5.58 -0.24 3.52
CA LEU A 54 4.18 -0.66 3.62
C LEU A 54 4.05 -2.11 4.11
N ALA A 55 4.94 -3.00 3.70
CA ALA A 55 4.95 -4.39 4.16
C ALA A 55 5.17 -4.48 5.68
N THR A 56 6.11 -3.71 6.20
CA THR A 56 6.44 -3.72 7.64
C THR A 56 5.39 -3.01 8.49
N THR A 57 4.79 -1.94 7.99
CA THR A 57 3.90 -1.09 8.78
C THR A 57 2.41 -1.44 8.65
N THR A 58 1.98 -1.94 7.50
CA THR A 58 0.54 -2.04 7.18
C THR A 58 0.07 -3.47 6.92
N PHE A 59 0.82 -4.29 6.14
CA PHE A 59 0.32 -5.60 5.71
C PHE A 59 0.08 -6.58 6.86
N GLY A 60 0.93 -6.56 7.89
CA GLY A 60 0.73 -7.39 9.09
C GLY A 60 -0.55 -7.02 9.84
N ILE A 61 -0.79 -5.72 10.02
CA ILE A 61 -1.99 -5.20 10.69
C ILE A 61 -3.23 -5.53 9.86
N GLN A 62 -3.20 -5.31 8.55
CA GLN A 62 -4.32 -5.58 7.65
C GLN A 62 -4.77 -7.04 7.71
N THR A 63 -3.83 -7.99 7.65
CA THR A 63 -4.14 -9.42 7.69
C THR A 63 -4.77 -9.81 9.03
N SER A 64 -4.18 -9.36 10.14
CA SER A 64 -4.71 -9.63 11.48
C SER A 64 -6.08 -9.00 11.69
N LEU A 65 -6.26 -7.77 11.24
CA LEU A 65 -7.51 -7.02 11.36
C LEU A 65 -8.64 -7.68 10.56
N SER A 66 -8.38 -8.09 9.32
CA SER A 66 -9.35 -8.82 8.49
C SER A 66 -9.80 -10.12 9.15
N HIS A 67 -8.87 -10.86 9.77
CA HIS A 67 -9.20 -12.09 10.49
C HIS A 67 -10.06 -11.82 11.72
N LEU A 68 -9.69 -10.85 12.55
CA LEU A 68 -10.44 -10.50 13.76
C LEU A 68 -11.86 -10.00 13.44
N ILE A 69 -11.98 -9.09 12.48
CA ILE A 69 -13.28 -8.55 12.07
C ILE A 69 -14.17 -9.66 11.52
N SER A 70 -13.62 -10.56 10.71
CA SER A 70 -14.38 -11.71 10.15
C SER A 70 -14.85 -12.64 11.26
N SER A 71 -14.02 -12.90 12.28
CA SER A 71 -14.36 -13.75 13.42
C SER A 71 -15.49 -13.15 14.25
N HIS A 72 -15.37 -11.90 14.70
CA HIS A 72 -16.41 -11.22 15.48
C HIS A 72 -17.70 -11.01 14.69
N THR A 73 -17.60 -10.76 13.38
CA THR A 73 -18.78 -10.66 12.51
C THR A 73 -19.51 -12.01 12.41
N ALA A 74 -18.77 -13.12 12.33
CA ALA A 74 -19.37 -14.47 12.29
C ALA A 74 -20.07 -14.85 13.60
N LEU A 75 -19.60 -14.34 14.74
CA LEU A 75 -20.20 -14.50 16.07
C LEU A 75 -21.37 -13.55 16.31
N GLY A 76 -21.64 -12.61 15.40
CA GLY A 76 -22.70 -11.61 15.55
C GLY A 76 -22.33 -10.39 16.42
N GLU A 77 -21.09 -10.29 16.85
CA GLU A 77 -20.54 -9.26 17.74
C GLU A 77 -20.15 -8.01 16.95
N LYS A 78 -21.14 -7.31 16.39
CA LYS A 78 -20.90 -6.15 15.50
C LYS A 78 -20.17 -4.99 16.17
N LYS A 79 -20.40 -4.77 17.46
CA LYS A 79 -19.72 -3.69 18.20
C LYS A 79 -18.23 -3.96 18.33
N GLU A 80 -17.85 -5.18 18.70
CA GLU A 80 -16.46 -5.59 18.84
C GLU A 80 -15.73 -5.57 17.50
N ALA A 81 -16.38 -5.99 16.43
CA ALA A 81 -15.84 -5.87 15.07
C ALA A 81 -15.55 -4.40 14.68
N GLN A 82 -16.44 -3.47 15.04
CA GLN A 82 -16.23 -2.04 14.79
C GLN A 82 -15.10 -1.44 15.64
N ASP A 83 -15.01 -1.84 16.89
CA ASP A 83 -13.95 -1.37 17.80
C ASP A 83 -12.58 -1.91 17.35
N CYS A 84 -12.49 -3.17 16.96
CA CYS A 84 -11.31 -3.74 16.32
C CYS A 84 -10.90 -2.97 15.06
N PHE A 85 -11.85 -2.62 14.20
CA PHE A 85 -11.57 -1.83 13.00
C PHE A 85 -11.01 -0.45 13.34
N ARG A 86 -11.62 0.27 14.28
CA ARG A 86 -11.15 1.60 14.71
C ARG A 86 -9.75 1.56 15.30
N ILE A 87 -9.50 0.62 16.22
CA ILE A 87 -8.20 0.47 16.87
C ILE A 87 -7.14 0.09 15.84
N GLY A 88 -7.44 -0.87 14.97
CA GLY A 88 -6.50 -1.32 13.93
C GLY A 88 -6.16 -0.21 12.92
N THR A 89 -7.16 0.56 12.49
CA THR A 89 -6.95 1.71 11.58
C THR A 89 -6.13 2.80 12.26
N PHE A 90 -6.41 3.10 13.53
CA PHE A 90 -5.62 4.08 14.29
C PHE A 90 -4.17 3.63 14.46
N LEU A 91 -3.94 2.36 14.78
CA LEU A 91 -2.61 1.78 14.92
C LEU A 91 -1.84 1.82 13.59
N ALA A 92 -2.48 1.44 12.48
CA ALA A 92 -1.90 1.50 11.14
C ALA A 92 -1.51 2.93 10.75
N LEU A 93 -2.39 3.90 11.02
CA LEU A 93 -2.15 5.33 10.80
C LEU A 93 -0.96 5.84 11.64
N PHE A 94 -0.90 5.46 12.89
CA PHE A 94 0.17 5.85 13.79
C PHE A 94 1.53 5.29 13.35
N LEU A 95 1.60 3.98 13.05
CA LEU A 95 2.84 3.35 12.58
C LEU A 95 3.29 3.89 11.22
N SER A 96 2.36 4.05 10.28
CA SER A 96 2.69 4.60 8.96
C SER A 96 3.10 6.07 9.04
N GLY A 97 2.51 6.86 9.96
CA GLY A 97 2.92 8.22 10.23
C GLY A 97 4.33 8.32 10.81
N MET A 98 4.69 7.44 11.75
CA MET A 98 6.06 7.34 12.27
C MET A 98 7.06 6.94 11.19
N ALA A 99 6.70 5.96 10.35
CA ALA A 99 7.54 5.54 9.24
C ALA A 99 7.71 6.66 8.20
N ALA A 100 6.64 7.37 7.85
CA ALA A 100 6.67 8.53 6.98
C ALA A 100 7.58 9.63 7.52
N TRP A 101 7.47 9.95 8.80
CA TRP A 101 8.32 10.91 9.47
C TRP A 101 9.79 10.51 9.44
N SER A 102 10.09 9.25 9.75
CA SER A 102 11.47 8.72 9.70
C SER A 102 12.07 8.83 8.31
N ILE A 103 11.32 8.39 7.28
CA ILE A 103 11.80 8.44 5.89
C ILE A 103 11.94 9.88 5.40
N PHE A 104 11.03 10.76 5.78
CA PHE A 104 11.11 12.17 5.43
C PHE A 104 12.37 12.82 6.02
N THR A 105 12.68 12.52 7.28
CA THR A 105 13.86 13.07 7.99
C THR A 105 15.17 12.50 7.46
N PHE A 106 15.18 11.20 7.13
CA PHE A 106 16.37 10.50 6.63
C PHE A 106 16.37 10.33 5.10
N SER A 107 15.60 11.14 4.36
CA SER A 107 15.50 11.04 2.89
C SER A 107 16.85 11.13 2.20
N ASP A 108 17.76 12.03 2.65
CA ASP A 108 19.11 12.17 2.12
C ASP A 108 19.93 10.88 2.29
N PHE A 109 19.84 10.26 3.46
CA PHE A 109 20.54 9.01 3.74
C PHE A 109 20.06 7.88 2.80
N PHE A 110 18.74 7.76 2.61
CA PHE A 110 18.15 6.76 1.70
C PHE A 110 18.55 7.04 0.24
N ALA A 111 18.49 8.30 -0.20
CA ALA A 111 18.82 8.68 -1.57
C ALA A 111 20.31 8.46 -1.89
N VAL A 112 21.21 8.92 -1.02
CA VAL A 112 22.65 8.93 -1.30
C VAL A 112 23.33 7.60 -0.95
N GLN A 113 22.99 7.02 0.22
CA GLN A 113 23.70 5.82 0.70
C GLN A 113 23.08 4.51 0.23
N ILE A 114 21.75 4.43 0.11
CA ILE A 114 21.08 3.18 -0.25
C ILE A 114 20.82 3.15 -1.75
N LEU A 115 20.21 4.19 -2.31
CA LEU A 115 19.88 4.23 -3.74
C LEU A 115 21.02 4.73 -4.61
N LYS A 116 22.02 5.40 -4.01
CA LYS A 116 23.18 6.00 -4.69
C LYS A 116 22.80 6.98 -5.80
N GLU A 117 21.64 7.59 -5.68
CA GLU A 117 21.05 8.46 -6.69
C GLU A 117 20.42 9.69 -6.00
N PRO A 118 21.13 10.81 -5.89
CA PRO A 118 20.63 12.01 -5.20
C PRO A 118 19.33 12.56 -5.77
N ALA A 119 19.09 12.34 -7.07
CA ALA A 119 17.86 12.77 -7.74
C ALA A 119 16.59 12.11 -7.18
N THR A 120 16.72 10.97 -6.46
CA THR A 120 15.59 10.29 -5.83
C THR A 120 15.13 10.93 -4.52
N GLU A 121 15.88 11.85 -3.93
CA GLU A 121 15.54 12.48 -2.64
C GLU A 121 14.13 13.13 -2.67
N SER A 122 13.88 13.95 -3.70
CA SER A 122 12.58 14.61 -3.86
C SER A 122 11.43 13.62 -4.01
N LEU A 123 11.67 12.51 -4.72
CA LEU A 123 10.69 11.45 -4.89
C LEU A 123 10.43 10.71 -3.58
N ILE A 124 11.47 10.44 -2.77
CA ILE A 124 11.33 9.79 -1.47
C ILE A 124 10.53 10.68 -0.52
N ARG A 125 10.78 11.98 -0.48
CA ARG A 125 10.02 12.94 0.33
C ARG A 125 8.54 12.99 -0.07
N LEU A 126 8.26 13.02 -1.37
CA LEU A 126 6.90 13.01 -1.89
C LEU A 126 6.17 11.70 -1.54
N LEU A 127 6.86 10.56 -1.70
CA LEU A 127 6.31 9.26 -1.36
C LEU A 127 6.09 9.08 0.15
N ALA A 128 6.95 9.63 1.00
CA ALA A 128 6.76 9.59 2.44
C ALA A 128 5.41 10.20 2.85
N LEU A 129 4.99 11.27 2.18
CA LEU A 129 3.69 11.89 2.41
C LEU A 129 2.51 10.98 2.01
N SER A 130 2.71 10.06 1.07
CA SER A 130 1.66 9.14 0.63
C SER A 130 1.40 7.97 1.60
N PHE A 131 2.34 7.63 2.50
CA PHE A 131 2.21 6.46 3.38
C PHE A 131 1.01 6.48 4.31
N PRO A 132 0.68 7.59 5.02
CA PRO A 132 -0.51 7.63 5.85
C PRO A 132 -1.80 7.40 5.06
N PHE A 133 -1.89 7.95 3.86
CA PHE A 133 -3.05 7.75 2.98
C PHE A 133 -3.13 6.32 2.45
N ALA A 134 -2.00 5.74 2.06
CA ALA A 134 -1.93 4.35 1.62
C ALA A 134 -2.33 3.38 2.74
N SER A 135 -1.92 3.65 4.00
CA SER A 135 -2.28 2.80 5.14
C SER A 135 -3.78 2.78 5.42
N VAL A 136 -4.45 3.93 5.31
CA VAL A 136 -5.91 4.01 5.45
C VAL A 136 -6.63 3.27 4.32
N HIS A 137 -6.12 3.37 3.09
CA HIS A 137 -6.71 2.67 1.95
C HIS A 137 -6.57 1.15 2.05
N LEU A 138 -5.50 0.67 2.68
CA LEU A 138 -5.22 -0.76 2.83
C LEU A 138 -5.96 -1.40 4.03
N CYS A 139 -6.38 -0.64 5.02
CA CYS A 139 -7.20 -1.11 6.15
C CYS A 139 -8.68 -1.16 5.82
#